data_34e37a3ff18d0d9ee4ebaf5fb0a9c7bf
#
_entry.id   34e37a3ff18d0d9ee4ebaf5fb0a9c7bf
#
_cell.length_a   1.000
_cell.length_b   1.000
_cell.length_c   1.000
_cell.angle_alpha   90.00
_cell.angle_beta   90.00
_cell.angle_gamma   90.00
#
_symmetry.space_group_name_H-M   'P 1'
#
loop_
_entity.id
_entity.type
_entity.pdbx_description
1 polymer ?
#
loop_
_entity_poly.entity_id
_entity_poly.type
_entity_poly.pdbx_seq_one_letter_code
_entity_poly.pdbx_strand_id
1 'polypeptide(L)'
;MKRLRKWKLIAIISSVLCSVLPIAGVQKAEAATPRIAGILSSKSTYWQEILRGIEDGCKEEGLSFFDIDISLQDQDAMTWNAKDAWNLVLMSGADVIIADGNLPDAEVVEKAREKGMKIVLVDSDAGKELRDVYVGTDNRQAGYLAVETLDQLYGIDGGAVVLQDNEDVAAVSERFHGICEALKQKWPEVEIKFTETPWYSERMSNFSLEELLMENSDIQAIFGLMESETTLYAQILKQKQLEQNVHLITFDRSEKMVELLEEGAVDAIVVQQSYEIGHKSAEIAACLAKGEVPEEDAVYIDCSVISQKDLPLPEGEKHADE
;
A
#
# COMPACT_ATOMS: atom_id res chain seq x y z
N MET A 1 -45.49 -92.88 32.21
CA MET A 1 -44.37 -93.13 33.15
C MET A 1 -43.36 -92.01 33.08
N LYS A 2 -42.96 -91.52 34.30
CA LYS A 2 -41.79 -90.68 34.62
C LYS A 2 -41.87 -89.18 34.24
N ARG A 3 -42.12 -88.49 35.21
CA ARG A 3 -41.53 -87.68 36.32
C ARG A 3 -41.24 -86.24 35.91
N LEU A 4 -42.04 -85.35 36.52
CA LEU A 4 -41.83 -83.97 36.75
C LEU A 4 -40.45 -83.68 37.44
N ARG A 5 -39.81 -82.66 37.02
CA ARG A 5 -38.85 -81.94 37.89
C ARG A 5 -39.06 -80.47 37.75
N LYS A 6 -39.50 -79.84 38.83
CA LYS A 6 -39.63 -78.44 39.05
C LYS A 6 -38.23 -77.81 39.13
N TRP A 7 -38.02 -76.77 38.41
CA TRP A 7 -36.90 -75.90 38.65
C TRP A 7 -37.44 -74.55 39.04
N LYS A 8 -37.00 -74.09 40.23
CA LYS A 8 -37.31 -72.79 40.83
C LYS A 8 -36.66 -71.70 40.06
N LEU A 9 -37.40 -70.65 39.69
CA LEU A 9 -36.88 -69.40 39.26
C LEU A 9 -36.24 -68.68 40.46
N ILE A 10 -34.94 -68.40 40.39
CA ILE A 10 -34.24 -67.42 41.24
C ILE A 10 -34.14 -66.16 40.40
N ALA A 11 -34.93 -65.17 40.79
CA ALA A 11 -34.79 -63.82 40.22
C ALA A 11 -33.54 -63.13 40.83
N ILE A 12 -32.50 -62.95 40.02
CA ILE A 12 -31.35 -62.08 40.38
C ILE A 12 -31.71 -60.72 39.89
N ILE A 13 -32.02 -59.84 40.82
CA ILE A 13 -32.12 -58.38 40.56
C ILE A 13 -30.71 -57.88 40.44
N SER A 14 -30.26 -57.68 39.20
CA SER A 14 -29.00 -57.03 38.91
C SER A 14 -29.24 -55.50 38.86
N SER A 15 -28.92 -54.82 39.94
CA SER A 15 -28.89 -53.32 40.01
C SER A 15 -27.75 -52.85 39.17
N VAL A 16 -28.05 -52.39 37.94
CA VAL A 16 -27.10 -51.64 37.13
C VAL A 16 -26.98 -50.27 37.72
N LEU A 17 -25.90 -50.06 38.47
CA LEU A 17 -25.44 -48.74 38.87
C LEU A 17 -24.91 -48.05 37.62
N CYS A 18 -25.73 -47.20 36.97
CA CYS A 18 -25.28 -46.23 35.99
C CYS A 18 -24.40 -45.20 36.72
N SER A 19 -23.10 -45.43 36.74
CA SER A 19 -22.13 -44.39 37.06
C SER A 19 -22.18 -43.34 35.93
N VAL A 20 -22.85 -42.23 36.21
CA VAL A 20 -22.77 -41.03 35.40
C VAL A 20 -21.32 -40.50 35.58
N LEU A 21 -20.44 -40.88 34.64
CA LEU A 21 -19.17 -40.19 34.50
C LEU A 21 -19.48 -38.72 34.13
N PRO A 22 -18.95 -37.72 34.84
CA PRO A 22 -19.08 -36.37 34.39
C PRO A 22 -18.39 -36.32 33.02
N ILE A 23 -19.15 -35.92 32.01
CA ILE A 23 -18.58 -35.53 30.71
C ILE A 23 -17.63 -34.39 31.06
N ALA A 24 -16.33 -34.72 31.15
CA ALA A 24 -15.28 -33.71 31.23
C ALA A 24 -15.59 -32.71 30.12
N GLY A 25 -15.78 -31.46 30.50
CA GLY A 25 -16.09 -30.39 29.56
C GLY A 25 -15.11 -30.48 28.40
N VAL A 26 -15.64 -30.53 27.20
CA VAL A 26 -14.85 -30.28 26.02
C VAL A 26 -14.31 -28.87 26.23
N GLN A 27 -13.05 -28.77 26.71
CA GLN A 27 -12.33 -27.51 26.62
C GLN A 27 -12.37 -27.13 25.15
N LYS A 28 -13.12 -26.07 24.86
CA LYS A 28 -13.08 -25.41 23.55
C LYS A 28 -11.59 -25.15 23.32
N ALA A 29 -10.98 -25.84 22.36
CA ALA A 29 -9.62 -25.53 21.99
C ALA A 29 -9.58 -24.03 21.74
N GLU A 30 -8.75 -23.31 22.49
CA GLU A 30 -8.53 -21.91 22.27
C GLU A 30 -8.07 -21.80 20.81
N ALA A 31 -8.84 -21.10 19.99
CA ALA A 31 -8.49 -20.93 18.58
C ALA A 31 -7.08 -20.33 18.54
N ALA A 32 -6.20 -20.92 17.77
CA ALA A 32 -4.85 -20.38 17.62
C ALA A 32 -4.95 -18.94 17.14
N THR A 33 -4.14 -18.05 17.70
CA THR A 33 -4.06 -16.65 17.28
C THR A 33 -3.71 -16.61 15.78
N PRO A 34 -4.51 -15.95 14.94
CA PRO A 34 -4.22 -15.86 13.52
C PRO A 34 -2.86 -15.21 13.28
N ARG A 35 -2.14 -15.70 12.28
CA ARG A 35 -0.80 -15.27 11.93
C ARG A 35 -0.82 -14.48 10.63
N ILE A 36 -0.33 -13.27 10.69
CA ILE A 36 -0.22 -12.36 9.55
C ILE A 36 1.26 -12.23 9.18
N ALA A 37 1.56 -12.36 7.90
CA ALA A 37 2.91 -12.15 7.37
C ALA A 37 2.96 -10.88 6.54
N GLY A 38 3.95 -10.02 6.77
CA GLY A 38 4.32 -8.89 5.93
C GLY A 38 5.36 -9.28 4.89
N ILE A 39 5.28 -8.73 3.68
CA ILE A 39 6.35 -8.70 2.68
C ILE A 39 6.42 -7.26 2.17
N LEU A 40 7.19 -6.43 2.87
CA LEU A 40 7.19 -4.99 2.71
C LEU A 40 8.62 -4.45 2.62
N SER A 41 8.77 -3.23 2.11
CA SER A 41 10.05 -2.51 2.14
C SER A 41 10.05 -1.54 3.33
N SER A 42 11.15 -1.43 4.07
CA SER A 42 11.31 -0.45 5.15
C SER A 42 12.21 0.75 4.77
N LYS A 43 12.53 0.90 3.47
CA LYS A 43 13.51 1.90 3.02
C LYS A 43 13.09 3.36 3.14
N SER A 44 11.80 3.64 2.96
CA SER A 44 11.29 5.01 3.00
C SER A 44 10.38 5.19 4.18
N THR A 45 10.24 6.43 4.63
CA THR A 45 9.26 6.82 5.66
C THR A 45 7.86 6.37 5.32
N TYR A 46 7.46 6.46 4.05
CA TYR A 46 6.17 5.98 3.57
C TYR A 46 5.91 4.51 3.94
N TRP A 47 6.87 3.63 3.67
CA TRP A 47 6.76 2.20 3.98
C TRP A 47 6.88 1.91 5.48
N GLN A 48 7.67 2.69 6.22
CA GLN A 48 7.77 2.57 7.68
C GLN A 48 6.43 2.91 8.35
N GLU A 49 5.73 3.93 7.87
CA GLU A 49 4.40 4.28 8.35
C GLU A 49 3.35 3.20 8.02
N ILE A 50 3.38 2.60 6.83
CA ILE A 50 2.53 1.46 6.49
C ILE A 50 2.79 0.30 7.48
N LEU A 51 4.06 -0.05 7.69
CA LEU A 51 4.45 -1.12 8.61
C LEU A 51 3.97 -0.84 10.03
N ARG A 52 4.16 0.37 10.53
CA ARG A 52 3.69 0.80 11.85
C ARG A 52 2.16 0.66 11.97
N GLY A 53 1.42 1.11 10.95
CA GLY A 53 -0.03 0.95 10.92
C GLY A 53 -0.47 -0.51 10.97
N ILE A 54 0.22 -1.40 10.24
CA ILE A 54 -0.04 -2.85 10.28
C ILE A 54 0.25 -3.43 11.66
N GLU A 55 1.38 -3.07 12.28
CA GLU A 55 1.75 -3.54 13.61
C GLU A 55 0.73 -3.14 14.67
N ASP A 56 0.32 -1.86 14.67
CA ASP A 56 -0.68 -1.35 15.62
C ASP A 56 -2.04 -2.00 15.39
N GLY A 57 -2.52 -2.08 14.15
CA GLY A 57 -3.79 -2.71 13.83
C GLY A 57 -3.79 -4.22 14.16
N CYS A 58 -2.71 -4.95 13.87
CA CYS A 58 -2.59 -6.35 14.27
C CYS A 58 -2.62 -6.53 15.79
N LYS A 59 -1.98 -5.64 16.53
CA LYS A 59 -2.01 -5.66 17.99
C LYS A 59 -3.39 -5.37 18.55
N GLU A 60 -4.13 -4.42 17.99
CA GLU A 60 -5.50 -4.08 18.37
C GLU A 60 -6.46 -5.24 18.10
N GLU A 61 -6.33 -5.89 16.95
CA GLU A 61 -7.13 -7.06 16.54
C GLU A 61 -6.70 -8.37 17.22
N GLY A 62 -5.63 -8.35 18.03
CA GLY A 62 -5.10 -9.54 18.72
C GLY A 62 -4.49 -10.57 17.78
N LEU A 63 -3.90 -10.14 16.68
CA LEU A 63 -3.22 -10.96 15.69
C LEU A 63 -1.73 -11.11 16.00
N SER A 64 -1.12 -12.19 15.50
CA SER A 64 0.34 -12.34 15.50
C SER A 64 0.89 -11.87 14.17
N PHE A 65 1.72 -10.83 14.18
CA PHE A 65 2.34 -10.26 12.99
C PHE A 65 3.84 -10.53 12.97
N PHE A 66 4.39 -10.74 11.78
CA PHE A 66 5.82 -10.72 11.48
C PHE A 66 6.03 -10.21 10.06
N ASP A 67 7.07 -9.43 9.86
CA ASP A 67 7.45 -8.90 8.56
C ASP A 67 8.71 -9.57 8.02
N ILE A 68 8.80 -9.68 6.70
CA ILE A 68 10.01 -10.02 5.96
C ILE A 68 10.38 -8.80 5.14
N ASP A 69 11.29 -8.01 5.71
CA ASP A 69 11.79 -6.80 5.09
C ASP A 69 12.57 -7.12 3.80
N ILE A 70 12.08 -6.59 2.69
CA ILE A 70 12.70 -6.71 1.38
C ILE A 70 13.46 -5.44 0.99
N SER A 71 13.77 -4.58 1.94
CA SER A 71 14.58 -3.38 1.73
C SER A 71 15.97 -3.73 1.26
N LEU A 72 16.23 -3.57 -0.02
CA LEU A 72 17.50 -3.94 -0.60
C LEU A 72 18.35 -2.74 -0.96
N GLN A 73 19.63 -2.95 -0.82
CA GLN A 73 20.65 -1.99 -1.22
C GLN A 73 20.93 -2.01 -2.72
N ASP A 74 20.47 -3.04 -3.43
CA ASP A 74 20.78 -3.26 -4.84
C ASP A 74 19.53 -3.62 -5.63
N GLN A 75 19.20 -2.83 -6.66
CA GLN A 75 17.98 -2.99 -7.47
C GLN A 75 17.92 -4.33 -8.21
N ASP A 76 19.06 -4.87 -8.64
CA ASP A 76 19.14 -6.17 -9.32
C ASP A 76 18.83 -7.35 -8.38
N ALA A 77 19.02 -7.16 -7.07
CA ALA A 77 18.75 -8.16 -6.05
C ALA A 77 17.29 -8.14 -5.57
N MET A 78 16.54 -7.06 -5.82
CA MET A 78 15.17 -6.90 -5.30
C MET A 78 14.21 -8.02 -5.74
N THR A 79 14.23 -8.38 -7.01
CA THR A 79 13.38 -9.46 -7.54
C THR A 79 13.72 -10.81 -6.91
N TRP A 80 15.00 -11.08 -6.69
CA TRP A 80 15.47 -12.32 -6.07
C TRP A 80 15.04 -12.39 -4.59
N ASN A 81 15.18 -11.33 -3.85
CA ASN A 81 14.78 -11.28 -2.45
C ASN A 81 13.24 -11.30 -2.27
N ALA A 82 12.47 -10.68 -3.15
CA ALA A 82 11.03 -10.81 -3.16
C ALA A 82 10.61 -12.28 -3.29
N LYS A 83 11.23 -13.03 -4.20
CA LYS A 83 10.97 -14.46 -4.38
C LYS A 83 11.31 -15.27 -3.11
N ASP A 84 12.41 -14.97 -2.46
CA ASP A 84 12.78 -15.64 -1.21
C ASP A 84 11.85 -15.28 -0.07
N ALA A 85 11.44 -14.02 0.04
CA ALA A 85 10.45 -13.58 1.01
C ALA A 85 9.12 -14.33 0.84
N TRP A 86 8.62 -14.44 -0.38
CA TRP A 86 7.43 -15.25 -0.67
C TRP A 86 7.62 -16.72 -0.29
N ASN A 87 8.74 -17.34 -0.61
CA ASN A 87 9.03 -18.72 -0.25
C ASN A 87 9.05 -18.92 1.28
N LEU A 88 9.62 -17.99 2.04
CA LEU A 88 9.63 -18.02 3.49
C LEU A 88 8.22 -17.92 4.06
N VAL A 89 7.43 -16.97 3.56
CA VAL A 89 6.03 -16.79 3.98
C VAL A 89 5.20 -18.04 3.66
N LEU A 90 5.34 -18.63 2.49
CA LEU A 90 4.66 -19.87 2.12
C LEU A 90 4.98 -21.05 3.06
N MET A 91 6.11 -21.02 3.75
CA MET A 91 6.51 -22.02 4.76
C MET A 91 6.14 -21.65 6.19
N SER A 92 5.75 -20.41 6.44
CA SER A 92 5.55 -19.87 7.79
C SER A 92 4.28 -20.37 8.48
N GLY A 93 3.28 -20.83 7.71
CA GLY A 93 1.94 -21.13 8.21
C GLY A 93 1.14 -19.86 8.59
N ALA A 94 1.37 -18.74 7.91
CA ALA A 94 0.53 -17.56 8.02
C ALA A 94 -0.86 -17.83 7.44
N ASP A 95 -1.87 -17.17 8.01
CA ASP A 95 -3.26 -17.23 7.53
C ASP A 95 -3.50 -16.17 6.45
N VAL A 96 -2.87 -14.99 6.62
CA VAL A 96 -2.98 -13.87 5.68
C VAL A 96 -1.60 -13.29 5.40
N ILE A 97 -1.40 -12.88 4.16
CA ILE A 97 -0.20 -12.17 3.69
C ILE A 97 -0.60 -10.73 3.38
N ILE A 98 0.13 -9.76 3.91
CA ILE A 98 0.06 -8.35 3.52
C ILE A 98 1.33 -8.04 2.74
N ALA A 99 1.21 -7.66 1.48
CA ALA A 99 2.37 -7.46 0.61
C ALA A 99 2.25 -6.20 -0.26
N ASP A 100 3.41 -5.60 -0.58
CA ASP A 100 3.49 -4.61 -1.65
C ASP A 100 2.97 -5.20 -2.96
N GLY A 101 2.04 -4.49 -3.59
CA GLY A 101 1.36 -4.95 -4.81
C GLY A 101 2.25 -5.08 -6.04
N ASN A 102 3.48 -4.55 -6.01
CA ASN A 102 4.43 -4.71 -7.10
C ASN A 102 5.21 -6.04 -7.05
N LEU A 103 5.03 -6.85 -5.99
CA LEU A 103 5.88 -8.03 -5.74
C LEU A 103 5.29 -9.38 -6.17
N PRO A 104 3.97 -9.62 -6.15
CA PRO A 104 3.45 -10.94 -6.43
C PRO A 104 3.43 -11.24 -7.92
N ASP A 105 3.75 -12.49 -8.27
CA ASP A 105 3.40 -13.09 -9.55
C ASP A 105 2.32 -14.17 -9.38
N ALA A 106 1.74 -14.61 -10.49
CA ALA A 106 0.66 -15.60 -10.47
C ALA A 106 1.08 -16.93 -9.81
N GLU A 107 2.34 -17.33 -9.92
CA GLU A 107 2.83 -18.61 -9.37
C GLU A 107 2.85 -18.59 -7.84
N VAL A 108 3.33 -17.50 -7.23
CA VAL A 108 3.39 -17.39 -5.75
C VAL A 108 2.00 -17.24 -5.15
N VAL A 109 1.11 -16.52 -5.83
CA VAL A 109 -0.30 -16.36 -5.43
C VAL A 109 -1.04 -17.70 -5.45
N GLU A 110 -0.88 -18.48 -6.52
CA GLU A 110 -1.48 -19.82 -6.62
C GLU A 110 -1.02 -20.72 -5.47
N LYS A 111 0.29 -20.76 -5.19
CA LYS A 111 0.85 -21.53 -4.07
C LYS A 111 0.31 -21.07 -2.70
N ALA A 112 0.12 -19.79 -2.50
CA ALA A 112 -0.46 -19.25 -1.28
C ALA A 112 -1.91 -19.72 -1.12
N ARG A 113 -2.71 -19.64 -2.19
CA ARG A 113 -4.10 -20.11 -2.21
C ARG A 113 -4.23 -21.60 -2.00
N GLU A 114 -3.34 -22.42 -2.59
CA GLU A 114 -3.30 -23.88 -2.35
C GLU A 114 -3.06 -24.21 -0.87
N LYS A 115 -2.38 -23.35 -0.13
CA LYS A 115 -2.15 -23.48 1.31
C LYS A 115 -3.27 -22.86 2.18
N GLY A 116 -4.30 -22.28 1.55
CA GLY A 116 -5.41 -21.63 2.22
C GLY A 116 -5.09 -20.22 2.74
N MET A 117 -3.94 -19.65 2.38
CA MET A 117 -3.55 -18.29 2.75
C MET A 117 -4.38 -17.27 1.97
N LYS A 118 -4.68 -16.13 2.61
CA LYS A 118 -5.31 -14.96 2.01
C LYS A 118 -4.27 -13.90 1.69
N ILE A 119 -4.57 -13.03 0.72
CA ILE A 119 -3.63 -12.02 0.25
C ILE A 119 -4.29 -10.64 0.27
N VAL A 120 -3.69 -9.73 1.01
CA VAL A 120 -3.98 -8.29 1.00
C VAL A 120 -2.83 -7.60 0.30
N LEU A 121 -3.09 -6.88 -0.78
CA LEU A 121 -2.08 -6.03 -1.41
C LEU A 121 -2.23 -4.60 -0.94
N VAL A 122 -1.09 -3.93 -0.74
CA VAL A 122 -1.02 -2.54 -0.31
C VAL A 122 -0.22 -1.70 -1.31
N ASP A 123 -0.47 -0.40 -1.33
CA ASP A 123 0.17 0.61 -2.18
C ASP A 123 -0.18 0.49 -3.66
N SER A 124 0.21 -0.59 -4.30
CA SER A 124 -0.07 -0.86 -5.71
C SER A 124 -1.05 -2.01 -5.87
N ASP A 125 -1.99 -1.91 -6.83
CA ASP A 125 -2.94 -2.98 -7.14
C ASP A 125 -2.46 -3.79 -8.34
N ALA A 126 -1.95 -5.00 -8.09
CA ALA A 126 -1.51 -5.91 -9.14
C ALA A 126 -2.66 -6.58 -9.93
N GLY A 127 -3.92 -6.28 -9.56
CA GLY A 127 -5.11 -6.85 -10.17
C GLY A 127 -5.81 -7.90 -9.31
N LYS A 128 -7.11 -8.03 -9.55
CA LYS A 128 -8.02 -8.89 -8.73
C LYS A 128 -7.64 -10.36 -8.72
N GLU A 129 -6.97 -10.84 -9.75
CA GLU A 129 -6.50 -12.22 -9.85
C GLU A 129 -5.33 -12.51 -8.89
N LEU A 130 -4.60 -11.50 -8.45
CA LEU A 130 -3.43 -11.67 -7.59
C LEU A 130 -3.69 -11.37 -6.11
N ARG A 131 -4.92 -11.01 -5.73
CA ARG A 131 -5.27 -10.66 -4.35
C ARG A 131 -6.65 -11.13 -3.93
N ASP A 132 -6.91 -11.14 -2.64
CA ASP A 132 -8.27 -11.18 -2.08
C ASP A 132 -8.80 -9.74 -1.89
N VAL A 133 -7.99 -8.84 -1.33
CA VAL A 133 -8.33 -7.42 -1.14
C VAL A 133 -7.14 -6.53 -1.45
N TYR A 134 -7.40 -5.35 -2.00
CA TYR A 134 -6.46 -4.23 -2.10
C TYR A 134 -6.79 -3.18 -1.04
N VAL A 135 -5.76 -2.62 -0.41
CA VAL A 135 -5.89 -1.46 0.49
C VAL A 135 -4.83 -0.43 0.11
N GLY A 136 -5.24 0.75 -0.29
CA GLY A 136 -4.30 1.78 -0.72
C GLY A 136 -4.98 3.04 -1.21
N THR A 137 -4.22 3.88 -1.89
CA THR A 137 -4.72 5.10 -2.52
C THR A 137 -5.45 4.78 -3.83
N ASP A 138 -6.54 5.48 -4.13
CA ASP A 138 -7.02 5.61 -5.51
C ASP A 138 -6.04 6.55 -6.25
N ASN A 139 -5.00 5.94 -6.83
CA ASN A 139 -3.92 6.67 -7.47
C ASN A 139 -4.39 7.48 -8.68
N ARG A 140 -5.46 7.05 -9.37
CA ARG A 140 -6.05 7.81 -10.46
C ARG A 140 -6.75 9.07 -9.95
N GLN A 141 -7.52 8.97 -8.87
CA GLN A 141 -8.12 10.14 -8.21
C GLN A 141 -7.06 11.05 -7.57
N ALA A 142 -5.98 10.49 -7.04
CA ALA A 142 -4.86 11.28 -6.55
C ALA A 142 -4.19 12.10 -7.66
N GLY A 143 -4.11 11.56 -8.89
CA GLY A 143 -3.70 12.32 -10.08
C GLY A 143 -4.65 13.47 -10.41
N TYR A 144 -5.97 13.25 -10.36
CA TYR A 144 -6.97 14.33 -10.49
C TYR A 144 -6.77 15.40 -9.42
N LEU A 145 -6.57 15.00 -8.16
CA LEU A 145 -6.36 15.92 -7.05
C LEU A 145 -5.11 16.80 -7.24
N ALA A 146 -4.03 16.25 -7.81
CA ALA A 146 -2.82 17.04 -8.11
C ALA A 146 -3.11 18.18 -9.10
N VAL A 147 -3.87 17.92 -10.17
CA VAL A 147 -4.26 18.95 -11.15
C VAL A 147 -5.21 19.96 -10.53
N GLU A 148 -6.19 19.54 -9.76
CA GLU A 148 -7.10 20.42 -9.04
C GLU A 148 -6.36 21.32 -8.04
N THR A 149 -5.32 20.77 -7.39
CA THR A 149 -4.45 21.54 -6.48
C THR A 149 -3.69 22.64 -7.23
N LEU A 150 -3.13 22.34 -8.39
CA LEU A 150 -2.47 23.34 -9.23
C LEU A 150 -3.45 24.46 -9.61
N ASP A 151 -4.65 24.11 -10.08
CA ASP A 151 -5.68 25.09 -10.47
C ASP A 151 -6.15 25.95 -9.28
N GLN A 152 -6.34 25.36 -8.12
CA GLN A 152 -6.78 26.08 -6.91
C GLN A 152 -5.72 27.05 -6.38
N LEU A 153 -4.44 26.72 -6.52
CA LEU A 153 -3.35 27.55 -6.02
C LEU A 153 -2.99 28.68 -6.98
N TYR A 154 -2.95 28.40 -8.27
CA TYR A 154 -2.36 29.30 -9.28
C TYR A 154 -3.25 29.58 -10.48
N GLY A 155 -4.28 28.73 -10.71
CA GLY A 155 -5.08 28.73 -11.93
C GLY A 155 -4.39 28.03 -13.09
N ILE A 156 -5.18 27.49 -14.00
CA ILE A 156 -4.72 26.86 -15.24
C ILE A 156 -5.39 27.62 -16.39
N ASP A 157 -4.60 28.35 -17.18
CA ASP A 157 -5.09 29.22 -18.26
C ASP A 157 -4.55 28.87 -19.65
N GLY A 158 -4.05 27.63 -19.83
CA GLY A 158 -3.38 27.15 -21.02
C GLY A 158 -1.90 26.84 -20.75
N GLY A 159 -1.05 26.97 -21.78
CA GLY A 159 0.38 26.66 -21.67
C GLY A 159 0.66 25.16 -21.65
N ALA A 160 1.75 24.75 -21.01
CA ALA A 160 2.19 23.37 -20.94
C ALA A 160 2.50 22.90 -19.53
N VAL A 161 2.39 21.61 -19.31
CA VAL A 161 2.83 20.92 -18.09
C VAL A 161 3.79 19.79 -18.44
N VAL A 162 4.68 19.46 -17.53
CA VAL A 162 5.63 18.34 -17.69
C VAL A 162 5.25 17.19 -16.78
N LEU A 163 5.33 16.00 -17.33
CA LEU A 163 4.93 14.77 -16.68
C LEU A 163 5.79 13.59 -17.14
N GLN A 164 6.04 12.64 -16.26
CA GLN A 164 6.74 11.39 -16.60
C GLN A 164 5.90 10.20 -16.20
N ASP A 165 5.76 9.21 -17.08
CA ASP A 165 5.16 7.91 -16.75
C ASP A 165 6.22 6.93 -16.23
N ASN A 166 5.79 6.02 -15.39
CA ASN A 166 6.58 4.88 -14.96
C ASN A 166 5.68 3.63 -14.97
N GLU A 167 5.60 2.97 -16.12
CA GLU A 167 4.76 1.78 -16.32
C GLU A 167 5.17 0.59 -15.44
N ASP A 168 6.41 0.58 -14.91
CA ASP A 168 6.90 -0.48 -14.03
C ASP A 168 6.34 -0.37 -12.60
N VAL A 169 5.74 0.78 -12.23
CA VAL A 169 5.14 1.02 -10.92
C VAL A 169 3.67 1.40 -11.11
N ALA A 170 2.78 0.44 -10.86
CA ALA A 170 1.35 0.58 -11.13
C ALA A 170 0.73 1.84 -10.47
N ALA A 171 1.08 2.14 -9.22
CA ALA A 171 0.59 3.34 -8.53
C ALA A 171 0.99 4.64 -9.25
N VAL A 172 2.24 4.73 -9.73
CA VAL A 172 2.74 5.90 -10.45
C VAL A 172 2.07 6.04 -11.81
N SER A 173 1.92 4.94 -12.55
CA SER A 173 1.23 4.94 -13.84
C SER A 173 -0.25 5.36 -13.70
N GLU A 174 -0.95 4.93 -12.64
CA GLU A 174 -2.32 5.38 -12.39
C GLU A 174 -2.39 6.89 -12.04
N ARG A 175 -1.44 7.44 -11.27
CA ARG A 175 -1.32 8.91 -11.04
C ARG A 175 -1.14 9.65 -12.35
N PHE A 176 -0.22 9.18 -13.18
CA PHE A 176 0.03 9.72 -14.52
C PHE A 176 -1.26 9.76 -15.35
N HIS A 177 -1.99 8.64 -15.45
CA HIS A 177 -3.23 8.58 -16.20
C HIS A 177 -4.30 9.52 -15.61
N GLY A 178 -4.40 9.61 -14.28
CA GLY A 178 -5.32 10.53 -13.60
C GLY A 178 -5.05 11.99 -13.96
N ILE A 179 -3.78 12.42 -13.97
CA ILE A 179 -3.38 13.78 -14.37
C ILE A 179 -3.75 14.03 -15.84
N CYS A 180 -3.39 13.10 -16.72
CA CYS A 180 -3.69 13.24 -18.14
C CYS A 180 -5.21 13.34 -18.43
N GLU A 181 -6.01 12.55 -17.73
CA GLU A 181 -7.47 12.58 -17.86
C GLU A 181 -8.06 13.87 -17.30
N ALA A 182 -7.61 14.33 -16.14
CA ALA A 182 -8.07 15.58 -15.53
C ALA A 182 -7.80 16.77 -16.46
N LEU A 183 -6.58 16.90 -16.95
CA LEU A 183 -6.20 17.94 -17.90
C LEU A 183 -7.04 17.87 -19.17
N LYS A 184 -7.15 16.71 -19.78
CA LYS A 184 -7.94 16.53 -21.01
C LYS A 184 -9.42 16.88 -20.84
N GLN A 185 -10.00 16.62 -19.66
CA GLN A 185 -11.42 16.88 -19.40
C GLN A 185 -11.71 18.32 -19.07
N LYS A 186 -10.88 18.95 -18.23
CA LYS A 186 -11.15 20.28 -17.67
C LYS A 186 -10.36 21.40 -18.35
N TRP A 187 -9.16 21.10 -18.85
CA TRP A 187 -8.23 22.07 -19.47
C TRP A 187 -7.64 21.51 -20.79
N PRO A 188 -8.48 21.23 -21.81
CA PRO A 188 -8.05 20.57 -23.03
C PRO A 188 -7.06 21.39 -23.89
N GLU A 189 -6.89 22.68 -23.61
CA GLU A 189 -5.90 23.57 -24.23
C GLU A 189 -4.50 23.44 -23.65
N VAL A 190 -4.35 22.80 -22.47
CA VAL A 190 -3.04 22.57 -21.87
C VAL A 190 -2.29 21.48 -22.60
N GLU A 191 -1.07 21.80 -23.06
CA GLU A 191 -0.20 20.79 -23.68
C GLU A 191 0.52 19.96 -22.62
N ILE A 192 0.48 18.64 -22.75
CA ILE A 192 1.22 17.73 -21.89
C ILE A 192 2.53 17.39 -22.58
N LYS A 193 3.65 17.75 -21.96
CA LYS A 193 4.99 17.40 -22.41
C LYS A 193 5.55 16.28 -21.55
N PHE A 194 6.10 15.28 -22.21
CA PHE A 194 6.61 14.10 -21.53
C PHE A 194 8.14 14.17 -21.43
N THR A 195 8.65 13.88 -20.25
CA THR A 195 10.07 13.58 -20.09
C THR A 195 10.26 12.09 -20.34
N GLU A 196 11.01 11.75 -21.37
CA GLU A 196 11.45 10.39 -21.57
C GLU A 196 12.69 10.13 -20.72
N THR A 197 12.49 9.54 -19.55
CA THR A 197 13.65 9.17 -18.75
C THR A 197 13.50 7.78 -18.20
N PRO A 198 14.43 6.88 -18.52
CA PRO A 198 14.56 5.67 -17.73
C PRO A 198 14.87 6.07 -16.29
N TRP A 199 14.03 5.69 -15.34
CA TRP A 199 14.15 5.94 -13.90
C TRP A 199 15.52 5.56 -13.29
N TYR A 200 16.33 4.77 -14.00
CA TYR A 200 17.68 4.34 -13.62
C TYR A 200 18.80 5.28 -14.11
N SER A 201 18.50 6.38 -14.76
CA SER A 201 19.52 7.26 -15.35
C SER A 201 19.28 8.73 -14.99
N GLU A 202 19.65 9.13 -13.77
CA GLU A 202 19.62 10.53 -13.32
C GLU A 202 20.19 11.53 -14.34
N ARG A 203 21.20 11.11 -15.10
CA ARG A 203 21.90 11.94 -16.06
C ARG A 203 21.08 12.21 -17.33
N MET A 204 20.22 11.28 -17.72
CA MET A 204 19.35 11.47 -18.89
C MET A 204 18.06 12.21 -18.53
N SER A 205 17.55 12.01 -17.31
CA SER A 205 16.41 12.77 -16.76
C SER A 205 16.68 14.26 -16.78
N ASN A 206 17.83 14.65 -16.23
CA ASN A 206 18.26 16.03 -16.16
C ASN A 206 18.28 16.69 -17.54
N PHE A 207 18.82 15.99 -18.51
CA PHE A 207 18.93 16.55 -19.88
C PHE A 207 17.57 16.74 -20.54
N SER A 208 16.68 15.77 -20.42
CA SER A 208 15.35 15.85 -21.00
C SER A 208 14.51 16.99 -20.42
N LEU A 209 14.47 17.14 -19.06
CA LEU A 209 13.75 18.25 -18.45
C LEU A 209 14.39 19.61 -18.76
N GLU A 210 15.71 19.73 -18.69
CA GLU A 210 16.41 20.96 -19.02
C GLU A 210 16.15 21.40 -20.47
N GLU A 211 16.16 20.46 -21.40
CA GLU A 211 15.87 20.69 -22.81
C GLU A 211 14.43 21.17 -23.01
N LEU A 212 13.45 20.51 -22.39
CA LEU A 212 12.06 20.92 -22.40
C LEU A 212 11.86 22.34 -21.87
N LEU A 213 12.46 22.69 -20.74
CA LEU A 213 12.37 24.02 -20.13
C LEU A 213 13.05 25.10 -20.98
N MET A 214 14.09 24.75 -21.74
CA MET A 214 14.76 25.69 -22.64
C MET A 214 13.99 25.95 -23.93
N GLU A 215 13.32 24.93 -24.44
CA GLU A 215 12.59 25.00 -25.71
C GLU A 215 11.15 25.52 -25.57
N ASN A 216 10.57 25.44 -24.37
CA ASN A 216 9.16 25.74 -24.10
C ASN A 216 9.04 26.72 -22.93
N SER A 217 8.94 28.00 -23.25
CA SER A 217 8.78 29.06 -22.24
C SER A 217 7.37 29.17 -21.66
N ASP A 218 6.44 28.37 -22.13
CA ASP A 218 5.03 28.29 -21.71
C ASP A 218 4.76 27.15 -20.73
N ILE A 219 5.78 26.42 -20.31
CA ILE A 219 5.65 25.42 -19.24
C ILE A 219 5.32 26.15 -17.92
N GLN A 220 4.16 25.84 -17.37
CA GLN A 220 3.65 26.45 -16.13
C GLN A 220 3.80 25.53 -14.91
N ALA A 221 3.84 24.20 -15.11
CA ALA A 221 3.96 23.26 -14.01
C ALA A 221 4.67 21.96 -14.39
N ILE A 222 5.20 21.31 -13.36
CA ILE A 222 5.75 19.95 -13.40
C ILE A 222 5.04 19.14 -12.33
N PHE A 223 4.66 17.92 -12.65
CA PHE A 223 4.15 16.95 -11.69
C PHE A 223 5.23 15.90 -11.42
N GLY A 224 5.77 15.89 -10.20
CA GLY A 224 6.68 14.87 -9.71
C GLY A 224 5.88 13.74 -9.07
N LEU A 225 5.86 12.56 -9.67
CA LEU A 225 5.02 11.45 -9.22
C LEU A 225 5.68 10.60 -8.13
N MET A 226 6.98 10.82 -7.90
CA MET A 226 7.80 10.17 -6.84
C MET A 226 8.78 11.18 -6.24
N GLU A 227 9.24 10.91 -5.01
CA GLU A 227 10.21 11.76 -4.30
C GLU A 227 11.53 11.95 -5.06
N SER A 228 12.06 10.85 -5.63
CA SER A 228 13.36 10.87 -6.32
C SER A 228 13.39 11.83 -7.50
N GLU A 229 12.38 11.78 -8.37
CA GLU A 229 12.27 12.67 -9.52
C GLU A 229 11.94 14.09 -9.10
N THR A 230 11.08 14.29 -8.09
CA THR A 230 10.73 15.60 -7.57
C THR A 230 11.97 16.34 -7.05
N THR A 231 12.82 15.66 -6.29
CA THR A 231 14.08 16.22 -5.79
C THR A 231 14.95 16.72 -6.93
N LEU A 232 15.02 15.96 -8.01
CA LEU A 232 15.75 16.32 -9.19
C LEU A 232 15.14 17.54 -9.90
N TYR A 233 13.82 17.55 -10.09
CA TYR A 233 13.12 18.66 -10.74
C TYR A 233 13.28 19.96 -9.95
N ALA A 234 13.16 19.92 -8.62
CA ALA A 234 13.42 21.07 -7.76
C ALA A 234 14.84 21.62 -7.93
N GLN A 235 15.85 20.73 -8.02
CA GLN A 235 17.24 21.14 -8.27
C GLN A 235 17.41 21.82 -9.64
N ILE A 236 16.81 21.29 -10.69
CA ILE A 236 16.87 21.86 -12.04
C ILE A 236 16.20 23.23 -12.07
N LEU A 237 14.98 23.35 -11.52
CA LEU A 237 14.29 24.64 -11.44
C LEU A 237 15.14 25.69 -10.72
N LYS A 238 15.73 25.34 -9.58
CA LYS A 238 16.63 26.22 -8.82
C LYS A 238 17.86 26.63 -9.62
N GLN A 239 18.51 25.72 -10.31
CA GLN A 239 19.67 26.01 -11.16
C GLN A 239 19.32 26.94 -12.32
N LYS A 240 18.13 26.82 -12.88
CA LYS A 240 17.62 27.66 -13.97
C LYS A 240 16.94 28.93 -13.50
N GLN A 241 16.78 29.15 -12.19
CA GLN A 241 16.07 30.28 -11.58
C GLN A 241 14.59 30.35 -12.06
N LEU A 242 13.93 29.20 -12.15
CA LEU A 242 12.56 29.05 -12.65
C LEU A 242 11.55 28.76 -11.53
N GLU A 243 11.95 28.64 -10.28
CA GLU A 243 11.10 28.26 -9.13
C GLU A 243 9.89 29.21 -8.92
N GLN A 244 9.99 30.44 -9.43
CA GLN A 244 8.91 31.42 -9.34
C GLN A 244 8.00 31.44 -10.58
N ASN A 245 8.35 30.68 -11.61
CA ASN A 245 7.66 30.70 -12.90
C ASN A 245 7.06 29.34 -13.27
N VAL A 246 7.60 28.25 -12.73
CA VAL A 246 7.17 26.88 -12.98
C VAL A 246 6.83 26.22 -11.66
N HIS A 247 5.57 25.85 -11.48
CA HIS A 247 5.07 25.25 -10.27
C HIS A 247 5.42 23.76 -10.21
N LEU A 248 5.76 23.27 -9.01
CA LEU A 248 6.09 21.87 -8.79
C LEU A 248 5.12 21.25 -7.79
N ILE A 249 4.24 20.38 -8.29
CA ILE A 249 3.31 19.57 -7.47
C ILE A 249 3.88 18.17 -7.36
N THR A 250 3.91 17.62 -6.15
CA THR A 250 4.48 16.29 -5.92
C THR A 250 3.57 15.37 -5.10
N PHE A 251 4.02 14.13 -4.97
CA PHE A 251 3.40 13.11 -4.14
C PHE A 251 4.33 12.71 -3.00
N ASP A 252 3.74 12.07 -2.01
CA ASP A 252 4.38 11.47 -0.86
C ASP A 252 5.07 12.47 0.08
N ARG A 253 4.65 12.42 1.33
CA ARG A 253 5.23 13.24 2.38
C ARG A 253 6.46 12.53 2.93
N SER A 254 7.61 13.17 2.79
CA SER A 254 8.84 12.82 3.48
C SER A 254 9.45 14.08 4.09
N GLU A 255 10.42 13.93 4.97
CA GLU A 255 11.18 15.06 5.51
C GLU A 255 11.75 15.91 4.36
N LYS A 256 12.28 15.27 3.32
CA LYS A 256 12.83 15.97 2.15
C LYS A 256 11.79 16.76 1.37
N MET A 257 10.60 16.20 1.17
CA MET A 257 9.53 16.93 0.47
C MET A 257 9.00 18.09 1.29
N VAL A 258 8.92 17.95 2.62
CA VAL A 258 8.54 19.04 3.53
C VAL A 258 9.60 20.15 3.52
N GLU A 259 10.90 19.82 3.55
CA GLU A 259 11.98 20.81 3.39
C GLU A 259 11.84 21.60 2.08
N LEU A 260 11.62 20.92 0.96
CA LEU A 260 11.45 21.57 -0.34
C LEU A 260 10.19 22.45 -0.39
N LEU A 261 9.11 22.04 0.29
CA LEU A 261 7.93 22.85 0.47
C LEU A 261 8.21 24.11 1.32
N GLU A 262 8.93 23.97 2.45
CA GLU A 262 9.35 25.09 3.31
C GLU A 262 10.31 26.07 2.57
N GLU A 263 11.19 25.56 1.71
CA GLU A 263 12.07 26.36 0.85
C GLU A 263 11.33 27.06 -0.31
N GLY A 264 10.12 26.65 -0.63
CA GLY A 264 9.37 27.12 -1.80
C GLY A 264 9.84 26.54 -3.13
N ALA A 265 10.54 25.42 -3.10
CA ALA A 265 10.97 24.66 -4.28
C ALA A 265 9.91 23.66 -4.75
N VAL A 266 8.98 23.31 -3.87
CA VAL A 266 7.76 22.56 -4.13
C VAL A 266 6.58 23.41 -3.69
N ASP A 267 5.51 23.44 -4.45
CA ASP A 267 4.33 24.27 -4.19
C ASP A 267 3.27 23.53 -3.37
N ALA A 268 3.09 22.22 -3.63
CA ALA A 268 2.18 21.37 -2.87
C ALA A 268 2.57 19.89 -2.96
N ILE A 269 2.17 19.16 -1.94
CA ILE A 269 2.38 17.71 -1.81
C ILE A 269 1.02 17.05 -1.69
N VAL A 270 0.71 16.10 -2.56
CA VAL A 270 -0.42 15.17 -2.41
C VAL A 270 0.03 14.05 -1.48
N VAL A 271 -0.56 13.99 -0.29
CA VAL A 271 -0.13 13.11 0.80
C VAL A 271 -1.01 11.88 0.84
N GLN A 272 -0.40 10.72 0.67
CA GLN A 272 -1.03 9.44 0.95
C GLN A 272 -1.05 9.19 2.46
N GLN A 273 -2.13 8.60 2.97
CA GLN A 273 -2.28 8.30 4.40
C GLN A 273 -1.68 6.92 4.71
N SER A 274 -0.34 6.83 4.64
CA SER A 274 0.41 5.58 4.73
C SER A 274 0.13 4.77 6.00
N TYR A 275 0.08 5.43 7.16
CA TYR A 275 -0.30 4.78 8.43
C TYR A 275 -1.71 4.18 8.36
N GLU A 276 -2.68 4.92 7.84
CA GLU A 276 -4.06 4.45 7.72
C GLU A 276 -4.20 3.29 6.73
N ILE A 277 -3.42 3.31 5.63
CA ILE A 277 -3.33 2.18 4.70
C ILE A 277 -2.87 0.93 5.43
N GLY A 278 -1.81 1.03 6.22
CA GLY A 278 -1.29 -0.07 7.02
C GLY A 278 -2.30 -0.58 8.05
N HIS A 279 -2.86 0.32 8.85
CA HIS A 279 -3.83 -0.02 9.89
C HIS A 279 -5.08 -0.70 9.31
N LYS A 280 -5.62 -0.16 8.22
CA LYS A 280 -6.77 -0.72 7.52
C LYS A 280 -6.47 -2.10 6.92
N SER A 281 -5.25 -2.32 6.47
CA SER A 281 -4.82 -3.63 5.97
C SER A 281 -4.83 -4.70 7.07
N ALA A 282 -4.47 -4.34 8.30
CA ALA A 282 -4.56 -5.24 9.44
C ALA A 282 -6.02 -5.57 9.82
N GLU A 283 -6.93 -4.59 9.79
CA GLU A 283 -8.37 -4.84 10.00
C GLU A 283 -8.93 -5.82 8.94
N ILE A 284 -8.58 -5.62 7.67
CA ILE A 284 -8.97 -6.50 6.57
C ILE A 284 -8.36 -7.90 6.76
N ALA A 285 -7.09 -7.98 7.16
CA ALA A 285 -6.44 -9.26 7.45
C ALA A 285 -7.14 -10.00 8.61
N ALA A 286 -7.59 -9.29 9.64
CA ALA A 286 -8.37 -9.87 10.74
C ALA A 286 -9.71 -10.45 10.28
N CYS A 287 -10.42 -9.74 9.39
CA CYS A 287 -11.65 -10.18 8.76
C CYS A 287 -11.40 -11.48 7.97
N LEU A 288 -10.40 -11.49 7.08
CA LEU A 288 -10.06 -12.64 6.25
C LEU A 288 -9.61 -13.86 7.09
N ALA A 289 -8.82 -13.63 8.14
CA ALA A 289 -8.35 -14.70 9.04
C ALA A 289 -9.49 -15.34 9.84
N LYS A 290 -10.57 -14.62 10.12
CA LYS A 290 -11.81 -15.13 10.71
C LYS A 290 -12.68 -15.91 9.69
N GLY A 291 -12.29 -15.93 8.42
CA GLY A 291 -13.05 -16.53 7.32
C GLY A 291 -14.25 -15.68 6.87
N GLU A 292 -14.26 -14.42 7.24
CA GLU A 292 -15.26 -13.45 6.80
C GLU A 292 -14.90 -12.91 5.41
N VAL A 293 -15.89 -12.44 4.68
CA VAL A 293 -15.71 -11.84 3.35
C VAL A 293 -15.86 -10.34 3.50
N PRO A 294 -14.82 -9.56 3.21
CA PRO A 294 -14.93 -8.10 3.16
C PRO A 294 -16.02 -7.64 2.19
N GLU A 295 -16.65 -6.51 2.49
CA GLU A 295 -17.72 -5.95 1.65
C GLU A 295 -17.20 -5.53 0.27
N GLU A 296 -15.95 -5.05 0.23
CA GLU A 296 -15.28 -4.57 -0.97
C GLU A 296 -13.97 -5.33 -1.20
N ASP A 297 -13.61 -5.53 -2.47
CA ASP A 297 -12.35 -6.15 -2.87
C ASP A 297 -11.23 -5.13 -3.10
N ALA A 298 -11.54 -3.83 -2.96
CA ALA A 298 -10.60 -2.73 -2.95
C ALA A 298 -11.07 -1.65 -1.97
N VAL A 299 -10.23 -1.31 -1.01
CA VAL A 299 -10.47 -0.29 0.01
C VAL A 299 -9.53 0.88 -0.28
N TYR A 300 -10.12 2.01 -0.65
CA TYR A 300 -9.38 3.22 -0.97
C TYR A 300 -9.32 4.15 0.24
N ILE A 301 -8.12 4.66 0.51
CA ILE A 301 -7.85 5.65 1.55
C ILE A 301 -7.60 7.00 0.85
N ASP A 302 -8.36 8.01 1.27
CA ASP A 302 -8.30 9.33 0.66
C ASP A 302 -6.95 10.01 0.87
N CYS A 303 -6.49 10.74 -0.15
CA CYS A 303 -5.33 11.62 -0.04
C CYS A 303 -5.71 12.96 0.62
N SER A 304 -4.74 13.60 1.27
CA SER A 304 -4.79 15.00 1.64
C SER A 304 -3.79 15.82 0.81
N VAL A 305 -3.85 17.14 0.94
CA VAL A 305 -2.89 18.04 0.29
C VAL A 305 -2.30 18.96 1.35
N ILE A 306 -0.99 19.12 1.32
CA ILE A 306 -0.30 20.18 2.05
C ILE A 306 0.39 21.13 1.06
N SER A 307 0.33 22.41 1.35
CA SER A 307 0.89 23.49 0.52
C SER A 307 1.60 24.51 1.40
N GLN A 308 2.24 25.49 0.79
CA GLN A 308 2.87 26.58 1.55
C GLN A 308 1.89 27.37 2.45
N LYS A 309 0.58 27.32 2.13
CA LYS A 309 -0.43 27.99 2.96
C LYS A 309 -0.65 27.29 4.31
N ASP A 310 -0.27 26.04 4.41
CA ASP A 310 -0.44 25.19 5.59
C ASP A 310 0.78 25.25 6.53
N LEU A 311 1.82 25.98 6.15
CA LEU A 311 3.04 26.18 6.95
C LEU A 311 2.86 27.26 8.04
N PRO A 312 3.50 27.11 9.21
CA PRO A 312 4.34 25.97 9.61
C PRO A 312 3.48 24.75 9.97
N LEU A 313 3.92 23.57 9.57
CA LEU A 313 3.25 22.32 9.97
C LEU A 313 3.32 22.13 11.50
N PRO A 314 2.31 21.54 12.13
CA PRO A 314 2.36 21.17 13.55
C PRO A 314 3.59 20.32 13.87
N GLU A 315 4.19 20.52 15.09
CA GLU A 315 5.43 19.82 15.47
C GLU A 315 5.33 18.28 15.36
N GLY A 316 4.17 17.72 15.66
CA GLY A 316 3.92 16.27 15.48
C GLY A 316 3.76 15.83 14.02
N GLU A 317 3.62 16.77 13.10
CA GLU A 317 3.55 16.52 11.67
C GLU A 317 4.88 16.80 10.94
N LYS A 318 5.83 17.47 11.58
CA LYS A 318 7.18 17.71 11.02
C LYS A 318 8.06 16.45 11.10
N HIS A 319 7.82 15.62 12.09
CA HIS A 319 8.61 14.44 12.42
C HIS A 319 7.67 13.23 12.55
N ALA A 320 6.93 12.92 11.47
CA ALA A 320 6.22 11.64 11.40
C ALA A 320 7.21 10.45 11.41
N ASP A 321 8.49 10.73 11.68
CA ASP A 321 9.66 9.87 11.53
C ASP A 321 10.35 9.54 12.87
N GLU A 322 9.82 9.97 14.05
CA GLU A 322 10.27 9.52 15.36
C GLU A 322 9.26 8.50 15.96
#